data_ee2abe2ac5152accaad627762519b689
#
_entry.id   ee2abe2ac5152accaad627762519b689
#
_cell.length_a   1.000
_cell.length_b   1.000
_cell.length_c   1.000
_cell.angle_alpha   90.00
_cell.angle_beta   90.00
_cell.angle_gamma   90.00
#
_symmetry.space_group_name_H-M   'P 1'
#
loop_
_entity.id
_entity.type
_entity.pdbx_description
1 polymer ?
#
loop_
_entity_poly.entity_id
_entity_poly.type
_entity_poly.pdbx_seq_one_letter_code
_entity_poly.pdbx_strand_id
1 'polypeptide(L)'
;ELGVHAKMLRAAKERIEAAEVQFGADYRREDTLLVVIGRGASDSDANSNICKITRMLWEGMGFGWAETGFSGVTTPLVPDVLQRAAKIGFKNIIVFPYFLFTGRLVDRIYQQADEFQTENPDFK
;
A
#
# COMPACT_ATOMS: atom_id res chain seq x y z
N GLU A 1 -22.54 6.79 -3.35
CA GLU A 1 -21.13 7.03 -3.69
C GLU A 1 -20.29 7.24 -2.46
N LEU A 2 -20.66 8.26 -1.66
CA LEU A 2 -19.92 8.52 -0.43
C LEU A 2 -20.00 7.36 0.55
N GLY A 3 -21.18 6.71 0.62
CA GLY A 3 -21.33 5.55 1.49
C GLY A 3 -20.45 4.39 1.10
N VAL A 4 -20.29 4.16 -0.20
CA VAL A 4 -19.43 3.11 -0.71
C VAL A 4 -17.98 3.39 -0.37
N HIS A 5 -17.53 4.63 -0.58
CA HIS A 5 -16.17 5.03 -0.26
C HIS A 5 -15.87 4.89 1.23
N ALA A 6 -16.82 5.29 2.08
CA ALA A 6 -16.64 5.19 3.53
C ALA A 6 -16.51 3.74 3.97
N LYS A 7 -17.33 2.84 3.41
CA LYS A 7 -17.25 1.41 3.73
C LYS A 7 -15.94 0.80 3.27
N MET A 8 -15.49 1.17 2.08
CA MET A 8 -14.23 0.65 1.54
C MET A 8 -13.03 1.15 2.34
N LEU A 9 -13.07 2.41 2.77
CA LEU A 9 -12.01 2.95 3.61
C LEU A 9 -11.96 2.26 4.96
N ARG A 10 -13.12 1.96 5.54
CA ARG A 10 -13.17 1.25 6.82
C ARG A 10 -12.59 -0.15 6.68
N ALA A 11 -12.97 -0.86 5.62
CA ALA A 11 -12.43 -2.20 5.37
C ALA A 11 -10.92 -2.15 5.15
N ALA A 12 -10.44 -1.14 4.43
CA ALA A 12 -9.02 -0.96 4.19
C ALA A 12 -8.28 -0.72 5.50
N LYS A 13 -8.81 0.15 6.35
CA LYS A 13 -8.19 0.43 7.66
C LYS A 13 -8.10 -0.82 8.51
N GLU A 14 -9.16 -1.62 8.51
CA GLU A 14 -9.16 -2.86 9.29
C GLU A 14 -8.09 -3.83 8.81
N ARG A 15 -7.91 -3.94 7.51
CA ARG A 15 -6.88 -4.82 6.95
C ARG A 15 -5.47 -4.33 7.24
N ILE A 16 -5.28 -3.03 7.17
CA ILE A 16 -3.98 -2.44 7.51
C ILE A 16 -3.69 -2.66 8.98
N GLU A 17 -4.68 -2.46 9.85
CA GLU A 17 -4.52 -2.70 11.28
C GLU A 17 -4.19 -4.16 11.57
N ALA A 18 -4.77 -5.09 10.83
CA ALA A 18 -4.44 -6.49 10.99
C ALA A 18 -2.97 -6.77 10.65
N ALA A 19 -2.45 -6.09 9.64
CA ALA A 19 -1.03 -6.21 9.28
C ALA A 19 -0.13 -5.59 10.34
N GLU A 20 -0.58 -4.52 10.97
CA GLU A 20 0.20 -3.84 12.00
C GLU A 20 0.46 -4.70 13.23
N VAL A 21 -0.40 -5.67 13.47
CA VAL A 21 -0.25 -6.58 14.62
C VAL A 21 1.06 -7.36 14.57
N GLN A 22 1.64 -7.52 13.38
CA GLN A 22 2.88 -8.26 13.20
C GLN A 22 4.11 -7.49 13.67
N PHE A 23 3.98 -6.20 13.87
CA PHE A 23 5.09 -5.37 14.34
C PHE A 23 5.21 -5.42 15.85
N GLY A 24 6.39 -5.13 16.36
CA GLY A 24 6.64 -5.17 17.80
C GLY A 24 6.19 -3.90 18.52
N ALA A 25 6.57 -3.83 19.82
CA ALA A 25 6.16 -2.72 20.66
C ALA A 25 6.72 -1.36 20.23
N ASP A 26 7.82 -1.38 19.47
CA ASP A 26 8.44 -0.14 18.99
C ASP A 26 7.77 0.42 17.73
N TYR A 27 6.77 -0.27 17.23
CA TYR A 27 6.10 0.14 15.99
C TYR A 27 5.34 1.44 16.18
N ARG A 28 5.55 2.37 15.24
CA ARG A 28 4.81 3.63 15.21
C ARG A 28 4.43 3.94 13.77
N ARG A 29 3.22 4.40 13.59
CA ARG A 29 2.75 4.76 12.25
C ARG A 29 3.55 5.91 11.64
N GLU A 30 4.00 6.85 12.46
CA GLU A 30 4.80 7.97 11.95
C GLU A 30 6.17 7.52 11.45
N ASP A 31 6.63 6.34 11.82
CA ASP A 31 7.88 5.74 11.32
C ASP A 31 7.63 4.79 10.16
N THR A 32 6.42 4.75 9.66
CA THR A 32 5.99 3.75 8.67
C THR A 32 5.52 4.44 7.40
N LEU A 33 5.95 3.88 6.27
CA LEU A 33 5.50 4.30 4.96
C LEU A 33 4.45 3.31 4.47
N LEU A 34 3.30 3.83 4.07
CA LEU A 34 2.22 3.00 3.51
C LEU A 34 2.31 3.01 2.00
N VAL A 35 2.34 1.84 1.39
CA VAL A 35 2.31 1.71 -0.07
C VAL A 35 0.98 1.08 -0.46
N VAL A 36 0.14 1.85 -1.14
CA VAL A 36 -1.17 1.38 -1.57
C VAL A 36 -1.07 0.94 -3.02
N ILE A 37 -1.46 -0.29 -3.28
CA ILE A 37 -1.37 -0.86 -4.63
C ILE A 37 -2.75 -0.95 -5.23
N GLY A 38 -2.96 -0.25 -6.34
CA GLY A 38 -4.17 -0.35 -7.13
C GLY A 38 -3.99 -1.34 -8.27
N ARG A 39 -5.10 -1.64 -8.93
CA ARG A 39 -5.08 -2.55 -10.07
C ARG A 39 -4.34 -1.96 -11.26
N GLY A 40 -4.54 -0.67 -11.48
CA GLY A 40 -4.07 0.00 -12.68
C GLY A 40 -5.09 -0.06 -13.80
N ALA A 41 -5.22 1.02 -14.53
CA ALA A 41 -6.16 1.12 -15.63
C ALA A 41 -5.64 2.10 -16.66
N SER A 42 -6.16 2.01 -17.88
CA SER A 42 -5.87 3.02 -18.89
C SER A 42 -6.64 4.31 -18.64
N ASP A 43 -7.65 4.26 -17.79
CA ASP A 43 -8.45 5.43 -17.41
C ASP A 43 -7.76 6.18 -16.29
N SER A 44 -7.37 7.43 -16.55
CA SER A 44 -6.68 8.25 -15.55
C SER A 44 -7.54 8.57 -14.34
N ASP A 45 -8.87 8.61 -14.52
CA ASP A 45 -9.76 8.85 -13.38
C ASP A 45 -9.71 7.68 -12.39
N ALA A 46 -9.68 6.46 -12.89
CA ALA A 46 -9.57 5.29 -12.02
C ALA A 46 -8.26 5.30 -11.25
N ASN A 47 -7.17 5.64 -11.93
CA ASN A 47 -5.86 5.71 -11.29
C ASN A 47 -5.81 6.83 -10.24
N SER A 48 -6.44 7.98 -10.55
CA SER A 48 -6.51 9.10 -9.62
C SER A 48 -7.29 8.74 -8.36
N ASN A 49 -8.32 7.91 -8.49
CA ASN A 49 -9.09 7.46 -7.33
C ASN A 49 -8.22 6.67 -6.35
N ILE A 50 -7.30 5.87 -6.85
CA ILE A 50 -6.37 5.14 -5.98
C ILE A 50 -5.46 6.10 -5.25
N CYS A 51 -4.96 7.13 -5.92
CA CYS A 51 -4.13 8.14 -5.27
C CYS A 51 -4.91 8.89 -4.19
N LYS A 52 -6.17 9.19 -4.46
CA LYS A 52 -7.04 9.86 -3.48
C LYS A 52 -7.24 8.98 -2.25
N ILE A 53 -7.49 7.70 -2.45
CA ILE A 53 -7.67 6.75 -1.35
C ILE A 53 -6.38 6.63 -0.55
N THR A 54 -5.24 6.59 -1.22
CA THR A 54 -3.94 6.57 -0.55
C THR A 54 -3.80 7.74 0.40
N ARG A 55 -4.16 8.94 -0.06
CA ARG A 55 -4.07 10.13 0.79
C ARG A 55 -5.03 10.07 1.96
N MET A 56 -6.24 9.58 1.73
CA MET A 56 -7.22 9.47 2.80
C MET A 56 -6.78 8.48 3.87
N LEU A 57 -6.16 7.37 3.47
CA LEU A 57 -5.65 6.38 4.41
C LEU A 57 -4.44 6.94 5.16
N TRP A 58 -3.53 7.58 4.45
CA TRP A 58 -2.34 8.18 5.04
C TRP A 58 -2.71 9.19 6.12
N GLU A 59 -3.52 10.18 5.75
CA GLU A 59 -3.90 11.24 6.68
C GLU A 59 -4.77 10.71 7.82
N GLY A 60 -5.70 9.82 7.49
CA GLY A 60 -6.65 9.32 8.49
C GLY A 60 -6.03 8.41 9.52
N MET A 61 -5.00 7.67 9.16
CA MET A 61 -4.34 6.74 10.08
C MET A 61 -3.05 7.27 10.68
N GLY A 62 -2.52 8.35 10.14
CA GLY A 62 -1.32 8.99 10.72
C GLY A 62 -0.01 8.34 10.33
N PHE A 63 0.07 7.75 9.16
CA PHE A 63 1.34 7.23 8.65
C PHE A 63 2.30 8.37 8.34
N GLY A 64 3.59 8.10 8.42
CA GLY A 64 4.60 9.12 8.16
C GLY A 64 4.61 9.58 6.71
N TRP A 65 4.32 8.67 5.78
CA TRP A 65 4.21 8.97 4.37
C TRP A 65 3.45 7.86 3.67
N ALA A 66 3.06 8.10 2.43
CA ALA A 66 2.42 7.08 1.62
C ALA A 66 2.81 7.23 0.16
N GLU A 67 2.83 6.11 -0.54
CA GLU A 67 3.08 6.07 -1.98
C GLU A 67 2.01 5.21 -2.63
N THR A 68 1.75 5.47 -3.89
CA THR A 68 0.80 4.69 -4.68
C THR A 68 1.53 3.96 -5.78
N GLY A 69 1.23 2.66 -5.91
CA GLY A 69 1.75 1.86 -7.00
C GLY A 69 0.63 1.06 -7.64
N PHE A 70 0.95 0.37 -8.72
CA PHE A 70 -0.05 -0.37 -9.49
C PHE A 70 0.48 -1.74 -9.88
N SER A 71 -0.43 -2.70 -9.93
CA SER A 71 -0.04 -4.06 -10.28
C SER A 71 0.19 -4.24 -11.77
N GLY A 72 -0.34 -3.34 -12.59
CA GLY A 72 -0.15 -3.39 -14.03
C GLY A 72 -0.70 -2.16 -14.70
N VAL A 73 -0.55 -2.08 -16.01
CA VAL A 73 -1.12 -1.06 -16.90
C VAL A 73 -0.51 0.32 -16.72
N THR A 74 -0.42 0.84 -15.51
CA THR A 74 0.10 2.18 -15.28
C THR A 74 1.25 2.15 -14.28
N THR A 75 2.07 3.20 -14.28
CA THR A 75 3.25 3.31 -13.41
C THR A 75 2.93 4.20 -12.21
N PRO A 76 3.70 4.06 -11.10
CA PRO A 76 4.77 3.10 -10.92
C PRO A 76 4.24 1.69 -10.63
N LEU A 77 4.91 0.69 -11.18
CA LEU A 77 4.59 -0.70 -10.88
C LEU A 77 5.13 -1.08 -9.52
N VAL A 78 4.69 -2.23 -9.00
CA VAL A 78 5.05 -2.65 -7.63
C VAL A 78 6.56 -2.63 -7.38
N PRO A 79 7.41 -3.25 -8.23
CA PRO A 79 8.84 -3.20 -7.95
C PRO A 79 9.38 -1.78 -7.89
N ASP A 80 8.90 -0.91 -8.78
CA ASP A 80 9.41 0.46 -8.86
C ASP A 80 9.01 1.28 -7.64
N VAL A 81 7.75 1.16 -7.20
CA VAL A 81 7.30 1.92 -6.04
C VAL A 81 7.99 1.44 -4.76
N LEU A 82 8.28 0.14 -4.66
CA LEU A 82 9.00 -0.38 -3.50
C LEU A 82 10.44 0.12 -3.46
N GLN A 83 11.10 0.20 -4.61
CA GLN A 83 12.45 0.74 -4.66
C GLN A 83 12.49 2.21 -4.26
N ARG A 84 11.49 2.98 -4.70
CA ARG A 84 11.38 4.38 -4.29
C ARG A 84 11.12 4.51 -2.80
N ALA A 85 10.23 3.66 -2.29
CA ALA A 85 9.92 3.65 -0.86
C ALA A 85 11.16 3.37 -0.02
N ALA A 86 12.00 2.44 -0.47
CA ALA A 86 13.23 2.12 0.24
C ALA A 86 14.15 3.32 0.33
N LYS A 87 14.21 4.15 -0.72
CA LYS A 87 15.08 5.32 -0.74
C LYS A 87 14.62 6.43 0.17
N ILE A 88 13.33 6.47 0.50
CA ILE A 88 12.79 7.49 1.41
C ILE A 88 13.32 7.30 2.82
N GLY A 89 13.55 6.06 3.23
CA GLY A 89 14.25 5.79 4.48
C GLY A 89 13.38 5.61 5.71
N PHE A 90 12.11 5.29 5.54
CA PHE A 90 11.26 4.99 6.70
C PHE A 90 11.65 3.65 7.31
N LYS A 91 11.44 3.55 8.62
CA LYS A 91 11.80 2.35 9.36
C LYS A 91 10.98 1.15 8.94
N ASN A 92 9.70 1.33 8.68
CA ASN A 92 8.78 0.26 8.31
C ASN A 92 8.07 0.59 7.00
N ILE A 93 7.72 -0.45 6.26
CA ILE A 93 6.93 -0.32 5.04
C ILE A 93 5.78 -1.31 5.12
N ILE A 94 4.56 -0.83 4.91
CA ILE A 94 3.38 -1.68 4.80
C ILE A 94 2.88 -1.59 3.36
N VAL A 95 2.76 -2.73 2.71
CA VAL A 95 2.23 -2.81 1.33
C VAL A 95 0.79 -3.30 1.42
N PHE A 96 -0.14 -2.50 0.92
CA PHE A 96 -1.55 -2.80 0.98
C PHE A 96 -2.16 -2.87 -0.42
N PRO A 97 -2.53 -4.07 -0.88
CA PRO A 97 -3.25 -4.19 -2.16
C PRO A 97 -4.71 -3.82 -1.96
N TYR A 98 -5.11 -2.68 -2.48
CA TYR A 98 -6.41 -2.09 -2.19
C TYR A 98 -7.58 -2.79 -2.90
N PHE A 99 -7.37 -3.39 -4.05
CA PHE A 99 -8.47 -3.94 -4.83
C PHE A 99 -9.04 -5.21 -4.19
N LEU A 100 -10.34 -5.41 -4.40
CA LEU A 100 -11.08 -6.50 -3.76
C LEU A 100 -11.24 -7.69 -4.68
N PHE A 101 -10.17 -8.40 -4.96
CA PHE A 101 -10.29 -9.70 -5.59
C PHE A 101 -9.09 -10.55 -5.24
N THR A 102 -9.29 -11.84 -5.44
CA THR A 102 -8.32 -12.85 -5.06
C THR A 102 -7.68 -13.43 -6.31
N GLY A 103 -6.82 -14.40 -6.12
CA GLY A 103 -6.24 -15.15 -7.20
C GLY A 103 -4.85 -14.67 -7.56
N ARG A 104 -4.47 -14.89 -8.80
CA ARG A 104 -3.10 -14.70 -9.24
C ARG A 104 -2.57 -13.29 -9.05
N LEU A 105 -3.44 -12.30 -9.22
CA LEU A 105 -2.98 -10.91 -9.14
C LEU A 105 -2.55 -10.56 -7.73
N VAL A 106 -3.32 -10.99 -6.74
CA VAL A 106 -2.99 -10.76 -5.34
C VAL A 106 -1.72 -11.54 -4.96
N ASP A 107 -1.65 -12.80 -5.38
CA ASP A 107 -0.46 -13.62 -5.13
C ASP A 107 0.79 -12.99 -5.71
N ARG A 108 0.67 -12.44 -6.92
CA ARG A 108 1.78 -11.79 -7.58
C ARG A 108 2.28 -10.57 -6.81
N ILE A 109 1.37 -9.79 -6.25
CA ILE A 109 1.74 -8.62 -5.45
C ILE A 109 2.49 -9.06 -4.19
N TYR A 110 1.99 -10.07 -3.50
CA TYR A 110 2.67 -10.58 -2.31
C TYR A 110 4.04 -11.15 -2.64
N GLN A 111 4.14 -11.83 -3.77
CA GLN A 111 5.43 -12.36 -4.21
C GLN A 111 6.44 -11.23 -4.46
N GLN A 112 6.00 -10.18 -5.12
CA GLN A 112 6.88 -9.04 -5.39
C GLN A 112 7.33 -8.35 -4.11
N ALA A 113 6.43 -8.24 -3.13
CA ALA A 113 6.79 -7.67 -1.84
C ALA A 113 7.78 -8.56 -1.09
N ASP A 114 7.60 -9.87 -1.16
CA ASP A 114 8.53 -10.83 -0.54
C ASP A 114 9.91 -10.75 -1.18
N GLU A 115 9.97 -10.62 -2.50
CA GLU A 115 11.23 -10.46 -3.20
C GLU A 115 11.94 -9.19 -2.76
N PHE A 116 11.19 -8.09 -2.63
CA PHE A 116 11.75 -6.84 -2.14
C PHE A 116 12.30 -7.01 -0.73
N GLN A 117 11.55 -7.68 0.15
CA GLN A 117 11.99 -7.90 1.52
C GLN A 117 13.29 -8.70 1.57
N THR A 118 13.42 -9.69 0.69
CA THR A 118 14.63 -10.49 0.60
C THR A 118 15.83 -9.66 0.18
N GLU A 119 15.64 -8.74 -0.76
CA GLU A 119 16.70 -7.86 -1.24
C GLU A 119 17.01 -6.73 -0.26
N ASN A 120 16.05 -6.38 0.60
CA ASN A 120 16.14 -5.25 1.53
C ASN A 120 15.72 -5.72 2.93
N PRO A 121 16.53 -6.55 3.59
CA PRO A 121 16.11 -7.19 4.84
C PRO A 121 15.89 -6.24 6.01
N ASP A 122 16.33 -4.98 5.89
CA ASP A 122 16.11 -4.00 6.94
C ASP A 122 14.68 -3.48 6.99
N PHE A 123 13.86 -3.79 5.99
CA PHE A 123 12.47 -3.36 5.94
C PHE A 123 11.54 -4.49 6.38
N LYS A 124 10.41 -4.11 6.96
CA LYS A 124 9.42 -5.05 7.45
C LYS A 124 8.03 -4.86 6.79
#